data_df296299cbf779228cc4dd57f5b87da8
#
_entry.id   df296299cbf779228cc4dd57f5b87da8
#
_cell.length_a   1.000
_cell.length_b   1.000
_cell.length_c   1.000
_cell.angle_alpha   90.00
_cell.angle_beta   90.00
_cell.angle_gamma   90.00
#
_symmetry.space_group_name_H-M   'P 1'
#
loop_
_entity.id
_entity.type
_entity.pdbx_description
1 polymer ?
#
loop_
_entity_poly.entity_id
_entity_poly.type
_entity_poly.pdbx_seq_one_letter_code
_entity_poly.pdbx_strand_id
1 'polypeptide(L)'
;MDSGGDSYGEQVVSAIERACESDPRAAVRLVAEYSSYWWSNGLQDEAAAAAERVLSMLGRTVPVGMDEEYLLAVLHGAGSAEQEQLELAQQIVLATTGPFRYSVTVLLWSLLFGPFESAAVVEQVLERNEDGDAWTRAAVELCRGYPGLTSATPGDAAQALRTALGRFRMLDDRWGMFLALTALRDIVDDPVDVISEALELAEKLRADDESGLLFCQRGELYRRRGDLDAAGEDFSWALALAEHADLAETAAAAHIGLARVARCCGDLLTAREHLARVLSKDSDELEDARYEALHELNLLISSEASA
;
A
#
# COMPACT_ATOMS: atom_id res chain seq x y z
N MET A 1 9.64 5.32 -23.85
CA MET A 1 8.96 6.56 -24.30
C MET A 1 7.55 6.51 -23.77
N ASP A 2 7.33 7.08 -22.61
CA ASP A 2 5.97 7.36 -22.13
C ASP A 2 6.00 8.62 -21.27
N SER A 3 6.22 9.77 -21.94
CA SER A 3 6.19 11.11 -21.34
C SER A 3 4.78 11.73 -21.38
N GLY A 4 3.75 10.93 -21.63
CA GLY A 4 2.38 11.43 -21.77
C GLY A 4 1.59 11.46 -20.47
N GLY A 5 1.89 10.59 -19.51
CA GLY A 5 1.18 10.48 -18.22
C GLY A 5 1.53 11.63 -17.27
N ASP A 6 2.81 11.93 -17.11
CA ASP A 6 3.29 13.00 -16.23
C ASP A 6 2.71 14.37 -16.64
N SER A 7 2.67 14.65 -17.95
CA SER A 7 2.11 15.92 -18.47
C SER A 7 0.61 16.09 -18.22
N TYR A 8 -0.17 15.00 -18.19
CA TYR A 8 -1.61 15.09 -17.94
C TYR A 8 -1.94 15.26 -16.45
N GLY A 9 -1.26 14.54 -15.57
CA GLY A 9 -1.36 14.72 -14.11
C GLY A 9 -1.03 16.15 -13.68
N GLU A 10 0.07 16.72 -14.18
CA GLU A 10 0.45 18.10 -13.91
C GLU A 10 -0.60 19.12 -14.41
N GLN A 11 -1.22 18.86 -15.57
CA GLN A 11 -2.29 19.72 -16.10
C GLN A 11 -3.54 19.70 -15.19
N VAL A 12 -3.88 18.54 -14.62
CA VAL A 12 -5.00 18.40 -13.68
C VAL A 12 -4.72 19.17 -12.40
N VAL A 13 -3.54 18.99 -11.80
CA VAL A 13 -3.12 19.72 -10.60
C VAL A 13 -3.17 21.24 -10.86
N SER A 14 -2.62 21.72 -11.98
CA SER A 14 -2.65 23.12 -12.37
C SER A 14 -4.09 23.64 -12.61
N ALA A 15 -5.01 22.79 -13.07
CA ALA A 15 -6.42 23.17 -13.21
C ALA A 15 -7.10 23.34 -11.83
N ILE A 16 -6.79 22.46 -10.89
CA ILE A 16 -7.28 22.54 -9.51
C ILE A 16 -6.75 23.79 -8.81
N GLU A 17 -5.45 24.10 -8.98
CA GLU A 17 -4.85 25.33 -8.44
C GLU A 17 -5.59 26.60 -8.91
N ARG A 18 -5.81 26.71 -10.22
CA ARG A 18 -6.57 27.84 -10.78
C ARG A 18 -8.02 27.88 -10.27
N ALA A 19 -8.63 26.71 -10.10
CA ALA A 19 -9.97 26.62 -9.55
C ALA A 19 -10.02 27.06 -8.07
N CYS A 20 -9.01 26.73 -7.27
CA CYS A 20 -8.89 27.20 -5.88
C CYS A 20 -8.92 28.72 -5.78
N GLU A 21 -8.33 29.45 -6.73
CA GLU A 21 -8.31 30.90 -6.74
C GLU A 21 -9.65 31.55 -7.16
N SER A 22 -10.43 30.88 -8.01
CA SER A 22 -11.59 31.48 -8.69
C SER A 22 -12.93 30.83 -8.34
N ASP A 23 -13.01 29.53 -8.15
CA ASP A 23 -14.22 28.76 -7.87
C ASP A 23 -13.95 27.55 -6.96
N PRO A 24 -14.06 27.72 -5.64
CA PRO A 24 -13.85 26.65 -4.66
C PRO A 24 -14.68 25.39 -4.93
N ARG A 25 -15.88 25.54 -5.45
CA ARG A 25 -16.76 24.40 -5.78
C ARG A 25 -16.22 23.60 -6.97
N ALA A 26 -15.68 24.29 -7.97
CA ALA A 26 -15.03 23.64 -9.10
C ALA A 26 -13.77 22.87 -8.65
N ALA A 27 -12.96 23.45 -7.75
CA ALA A 27 -11.76 22.81 -7.21
C ALA A 27 -12.10 21.47 -6.53
N VAL A 28 -13.06 21.45 -5.59
CA VAL A 28 -13.52 20.24 -4.89
C VAL A 28 -14.04 19.19 -5.86
N ARG A 29 -14.83 19.61 -6.85
CA ARG A 29 -15.39 18.70 -7.87
C ARG A 29 -14.28 18.06 -8.69
N LEU A 30 -13.27 18.84 -9.10
CA LEU A 30 -12.14 18.31 -9.87
C LEU A 30 -11.39 17.23 -9.09
N VAL A 31 -11.12 17.42 -7.79
CA VAL A 31 -10.49 16.40 -6.95
C VAL A 31 -11.30 15.08 -7.01
N ALA A 32 -12.62 15.17 -6.85
CA ALA A 32 -13.46 13.98 -6.87
C ALA A 32 -13.55 13.32 -8.26
N GLU A 33 -13.68 14.10 -9.32
CA GLU A 33 -13.77 13.59 -10.69
C GLU A 33 -12.47 12.91 -11.15
N TYR A 34 -11.31 13.38 -10.67
CA TYR A 34 -10.02 12.81 -11.00
C TYR A 34 -9.54 11.71 -10.05
N SER A 35 -10.26 11.44 -8.95
CA SER A 35 -9.89 10.43 -7.95
C SER A 35 -9.61 9.05 -8.55
N SER A 36 -10.48 8.57 -9.44
CA SER A 36 -10.29 7.28 -10.13
C SER A 36 -9.09 7.29 -11.08
N TYR A 37 -8.83 8.42 -11.74
CA TYR A 37 -7.67 8.57 -12.61
C TYR A 37 -6.35 8.48 -11.81
N TRP A 38 -6.25 9.22 -10.71
CA TRP A 38 -5.06 9.16 -9.85
C TRP A 38 -4.83 7.77 -9.30
N TRP A 39 -5.90 7.13 -8.83
CA TRP A 39 -5.84 5.74 -8.37
C TRP A 39 -5.27 4.79 -9.43
N SER A 40 -5.85 4.78 -10.63
CA SER A 40 -5.47 3.84 -11.70
C SER A 40 -4.07 4.08 -12.27
N ASN A 41 -3.49 5.26 -12.04
CA ASN A 41 -2.17 5.63 -12.55
C ASN A 41 -1.08 5.70 -11.45
N GLY A 42 -1.40 5.39 -10.19
CA GLY A 42 -0.43 5.42 -9.10
C GLY A 42 0.00 6.85 -8.72
N LEU A 43 -0.87 7.85 -8.94
CA LEU A 43 -0.59 9.27 -8.72
C LEU A 43 -1.15 9.74 -7.37
N GLN A 44 -0.83 8.99 -6.29
CA GLN A 44 -1.35 9.30 -4.95
C GLN A 44 -0.76 10.60 -4.39
N ASP A 45 0.50 10.90 -4.69
CA ASP A 45 1.16 12.13 -4.23
C ASP A 45 0.57 13.37 -4.88
N GLU A 46 0.24 13.31 -6.18
CA GLU A 46 -0.45 14.38 -6.89
C GLU A 46 -1.86 14.60 -6.35
N ALA A 47 -2.56 13.49 -6.06
CA ALA A 47 -3.89 13.56 -5.45
C ALA A 47 -3.83 14.19 -4.05
N ALA A 48 -2.84 13.82 -3.23
CA ALA A 48 -2.62 14.38 -1.90
C ALA A 48 -2.30 15.88 -1.97
N ALA A 49 -1.38 16.29 -2.84
CA ALA A 49 -1.02 17.69 -3.02
C ALA A 49 -2.20 18.56 -3.50
N ALA A 50 -3.00 18.04 -4.44
CA ALA A 50 -4.21 18.73 -4.91
C ALA A 50 -5.26 18.85 -3.79
N ALA A 51 -5.47 17.78 -3.03
CA ALA A 51 -6.40 17.74 -1.91
C ALA A 51 -5.99 18.69 -0.78
N GLU A 52 -4.72 18.74 -0.41
CA GLU A 52 -4.19 19.65 0.60
C GLU A 52 -4.52 21.12 0.28
N ARG A 53 -4.34 21.54 -0.97
CA ARG A 53 -4.67 22.90 -1.42
C ARG A 53 -6.15 23.19 -1.27
N VAL A 54 -7.00 22.26 -1.68
CA VAL A 54 -8.45 22.37 -1.56
C VAL A 54 -8.87 22.45 -0.10
N LEU A 55 -8.33 21.58 0.76
CA LEU A 55 -8.63 21.57 2.19
C LEU A 55 -8.15 22.82 2.91
N SER A 56 -6.97 23.33 2.57
CA SER A 56 -6.44 24.59 3.12
C SER A 56 -7.34 25.79 2.80
N MET A 57 -7.96 25.79 1.60
CA MET A 57 -8.89 26.84 1.18
C MET A 57 -10.26 26.70 1.85
N LEU A 58 -10.81 25.48 1.95
CA LEU A 58 -12.16 25.23 2.46
C LEU A 58 -12.21 25.17 3.98
N GLY A 59 -11.12 24.76 4.62
CA GLY A 59 -11.12 24.42 6.04
C GLY A 59 -12.22 23.39 6.34
N ARG A 60 -13.12 23.76 7.25
CA ARG A 60 -14.27 22.92 7.68
C ARG A 60 -15.56 23.21 6.90
N THR A 61 -15.49 24.03 5.86
CA THR A 61 -16.69 24.43 5.13
C THR A 61 -16.98 23.47 3.99
N VAL A 62 -17.96 22.60 4.19
CA VAL A 62 -18.46 21.74 3.11
C VAL A 62 -19.33 22.55 2.17
N PRO A 63 -19.00 22.64 0.88
CA PRO A 63 -19.85 23.33 -0.08
C PRO A 63 -21.21 22.62 -0.21
N VAL A 64 -22.29 23.35 -0.23
CA VAL A 64 -23.66 22.80 -0.22
C VAL A 64 -23.87 21.75 -1.31
N GLY A 65 -24.25 20.53 -0.90
CA GLY A 65 -24.51 19.40 -1.80
C GLY A 65 -23.25 18.78 -2.43
N MET A 66 -22.09 18.94 -1.80
CA MET A 66 -20.80 18.39 -2.24
C MET A 66 -20.13 17.59 -1.10
N ASP A 67 -20.94 16.88 -0.32
CA ASP A 67 -20.46 16.12 0.83
C ASP A 67 -19.45 15.03 0.42
N GLU A 68 -19.73 14.30 -0.64
CA GLU A 68 -18.83 13.23 -1.12
C GLU A 68 -17.58 13.79 -1.78
N GLU A 69 -17.67 14.90 -2.52
CA GLU A 69 -16.50 15.56 -3.09
C GLU A 69 -15.57 16.09 -2.00
N TYR A 70 -16.12 16.69 -0.93
CA TYR A 70 -15.35 17.10 0.25
C TYR A 70 -14.73 15.90 0.95
N LEU A 71 -15.50 14.82 1.13
CA LEU A 71 -15.00 13.54 1.67
C LEU A 71 -13.78 13.05 0.88
N LEU A 72 -13.86 13.00 -0.45
CA LEU A 72 -12.74 12.58 -1.29
C LEU A 72 -11.51 13.48 -1.16
N ALA A 73 -11.70 14.80 -1.03
CA ALA A 73 -10.59 15.71 -0.74
C ALA A 73 -9.93 15.35 0.61
N VAL A 74 -10.71 15.05 1.65
CA VAL A 74 -10.15 14.61 2.95
C VAL A 74 -9.45 13.25 2.83
N LEU A 75 -10.03 12.29 2.10
CA LEU A 75 -9.45 10.96 1.94
C LEU A 75 -8.10 11.00 1.19
N HIS A 76 -7.97 11.83 0.16
CA HIS A 76 -6.68 12.01 -0.53
C HIS A 76 -5.69 12.84 0.27
N GLY A 77 -6.16 13.86 0.99
CA GLY A 77 -5.32 14.76 1.78
C GLY A 77 -5.13 14.33 3.24
N ALA A 78 -5.40 13.07 3.59
CA ALA A 78 -5.44 12.61 4.98
C ALA A 78 -4.16 12.86 5.77
N GLY A 79 -2.99 12.80 5.12
CA GLY A 79 -1.70 13.04 5.75
C GLY A 79 -1.49 14.50 6.20
N SER A 80 -2.23 15.46 5.60
CA SER A 80 -2.17 16.90 5.92
C SER A 80 -3.50 17.46 6.47
N ALA A 81 -4.57 16.64 6.50
CA ALA A 81 -5.88 17.05 6.96
C ALA A 81 -5.87 17.30 8.50
N GLU A 82 -6.56 18.37 8.90
CA GLU A 82 -6.77 18.65 10.32
C GLU A 82 -7.71 17.62 10.96
N GLN A 83 -7.54 17.34 12.26
CA GLN A 83 -8.37 16.39 12.99
C GLN A 83 -9.86 16.64 12.82
N GLU A 84 -10.27 17.91 12.82
CA GLU A 84 -11.66 18.33 12.64
C GLU A 84 -12.22 18.06 11.23
N GLN A 85 -11.35 18.07 10.20
CA GLN A 85 -11.72 17.68 8.83
C GLN A 85 -11.92 16.19 8.72
N LEU A 86 -11.06 15.39 9.37
CA LEU A 86 -11.20 13.94 9.46
C LEU A 86 -12.49 13.51 10.18
N GLU A 87 -12.81 14.18 11.31
CA GLU A 87 -14.06 13.93 12.05
C GLU A 87 -15.30 14.28 11.22
N LEU A 88 -15.25 15.39 10.46
CA LEU A 88 -16.34 15.78 9.58
C LEU A 88 -16.52 14.80 8.42
N ALA A 89 -15.43 14.34 7.81
CA ALA A 89 -15.45 13.32 6.77
C ALA A 89 -16.10 12.03 7.27
N GLN A 90 -15.75 11.58 8.48
CA GLN A 90 -16.36 10.41 9.09
C GLN A 90 -17.87 10.61 9.35
N GLN A 91 -18.30 11.77 9.82
CA GLN A 91 -19.72 12.11 9.99
C GLN A 91 -20.49 12.05 8.66
N ILE A 92 -19.89 12.54 7.56
CA ILE A 92 -20.48 12.48 6.21
C ILE A 92 -20.72 11.02 5.82
N VAL A 93 -19.74 10.14 6.02
CA VAL A 93 -19.88 8.72 5.69
C VAL A 93 -21.00 8.06 6.50
N LEU A 94 -21.04 8.30 7.82
CA LEU A 94 -22.06 7.71 8.69
C LEU A 94 -23.47 8.25 8.42
N ALA A 95 -23.59 9.50 7.97
CA ALA A 95 -24.87 10.11 7.60
C ALA A 95 -25.37 9.69 6.20
N THR A 96 -24.47 9.21 5.34
CA THR A 96 -24.81 8.77 3.97
C THR A 96 -25.59 7.44 4.04
N THR A 97 -26.76 7.38 3.43
CA THR A 97 -27.64 6.18 3.47
C THR A 97 -27.61 5.36 2.18
N GLY A 98 -27.16 5.94 1.07
CA GLY A 98 -27.07 5.28 -0.24
C GLY A 98 -25.64 4.90 -0.62
N PRO A 99 -25.46 4.29 -1.81
CA PRO A 99 -24.13 4.03 -2.33
C PRO A 99 -23.39 5.34 -2.63
N PHE A 100 -22.08 5.28 -2.57
CA PHE A 100 -21.23 6.38 -3.01
C PHE A 100 -21.33 6.56 -4.54
N ARG A 101 -21.26 7.81 -4.97
CA ARG A 101 -21.30 8.20 -6.39
C ARG A 101 -19.96 7.96 -7.08
N TYR A 102 -18.87 8.17 -6.35
CA TYR A 102 -17.52 7.95 -6.86
C TYR A 102 -17.01 6.59 -6.39
N SER A 103 -16.64 5.74 -7.34
CA SER A 103 -16.29 4.33 -7.09
C SER A 103 -15.18 4.15 -6.05
N VAL A 104 -14.16 5.03 -6.06
CA VAL A 104 -13.00 4.91 -5.16
C VAL A 104 -13.30 5.28 -3.71
N THR A 105 -14.43 5.96 -3.43
CA THR A 105 -14.74 6.47 -2.08
C THR A 105 -14.80 5.32 -1.06
N VAL A 106 -15.45 4.21 -1.41
CA VAL A 106 -15.58 3.07 -0.50
C VAL A 106 -14.23 2.48 -0.12
N LEU A 107 -13.33 2.36 -1.10
CA LEU A 107 -11.99 1.81 -0.86
C LEU A 107 -11.14 2.75 0.00
N LEU A 108 -11.02 4.01 -0.40
CA LEU A 108 -10.21 5.00 0.32
C LEU A 108 -10.70 5.17 1.76
N TRP A 109 -12.02 5.25 1.96
CA TRP A 109 -12.58 5.32 3.31
C TRP A 109 -12.28 4.06 4.13
N SER A 110 -12.47 2.88 3.54
CA SER A 110 -12.22 1.62 4.24
C SER A 110 -10.76 1.47 4.67
N LEU A 111 -9.82 1.85 3.83
CA LEU A 111 -8.39 1.77 4.15
C LEU A 111 -7.97 2.81 5.20
N LEU A 112 -8.54 4.01 5.17
CA LEU A 112 -8.15 5.10 6.06
C LEU A 112 -8.86 5.05 7.41
N PHE A 113 -10.18 4.89 7.43
CA PHE A 113 -10.99 4.92 8.65
C PHE A 113 -11.39 3.54 9.15
N GLY A 114 -11.49 2.55 8.26
CA GLY A 114 -11.93 1.20 8.59
C GLY A 114 -11.17 0.56 9.75
N PRO A 115 -9.83 0.67 9.85
CA PRO A 115 -9.06 0.11 10.97
C PRO A 115 -9.42 0.70 12.35
N PHE A 116 -10.03 1.89 12.38
CA PHE A 116 -10.44 2.58 13.61
C PHE A 116 -11.92 2.40 13.92
N GLU A 117 -12.67 1.74 13.03
CA GLU A 117 -14.10 1.48 13.17
C GLU A 117 -14.39 0.05 13.65
N SER A 118 -15.61 -0.16 14.14
CA SER A 118 -16.05 -1.53 14.36
C SER A 118 -16.32 -2.25 13.05
N ALA A 119 -16.03 -3.55 12.99
CA ALA A 119 -16.31 -4.37 11.82
C ALA A 119 -17.78 -4.27 11.34
N ALA A 120 -18.72 -4.04 12.25
CA ALA A 120 -20.13 -3.86 11.91
C ALA A 120 -20.39 -2.54 11.14
N VAL A 121 -19.69 -1.46 11.49
CA VAL A 121 -19.78 -0.18 10.78
C VAL A 121 -19.15 -0.32 9.39
N VAL A 122 -18.00 -0.97 9.31
CA VAL A 122 -17.35 -1.23 8.00
C VAL A 122 -18.29 -2.04 7.12
N GLU A 123 -18.83 -3.15 7.60
CA GLU A 123 -19.74 -3.99 6.82
C GLU A 123 -20.98 -3.23 6.35
N GLN A 124 -21.58 -2.39 7.20
CA GLN A 124 -22.71 -1.54 6.80
C GLN A 124 -22.34 -0.58 5.64
N VAL A 125 -21.12 -0.04 5.64
CA VAL A 125 -20.64 0.81 4.54
C VAL A 125 -20.41 -0.03 3.29
N LEU A 126 -19.88 -1.23 3.40
CA LEU A 126 -19.67 -2.15 2.28
C LEU A 126 -21.00 -2.61 1.66
N GLU A 127 -21.94 -3.06 2.48
CA GLU A 127 -23.28 -3.53 2.06
C GLU A 127 -24.01 -2.50 1.20
N ARG A 128 -24.03 -1.22 1.61
CA ARG A 128 -24.73 -0.18 0.85
C ARG A 128 -24.08 0.14 -0.51
N ASN A 129 -22.83 -0.33 -0.75
CA ASN A 129 -22.09 -0.14 -1.99
C ASN A 129 -22.04 -1.40 -2.88
N GLU A 130 -22.67 -2.52 -2.47
CA GLU A 130 -22.68 -3.78 -3.23
C GLU A 130 -23.30 -3.67 -4.61
N ASP A 131 -24.31 -2.82 -4.75
CA ASP A 131 -25.00 -2.58 -6.03
C ASP A 131 -24.34 -1.49 -6.89
N GLY A 132 -23.15 -1.02 -6.50
CA GLY A 132 -22.36 -0.05 -7.25
C GLY A 132 -21.91 -0.56 -8.63
N ASP A 133 -21.11 0.22 -9.33
CA ASP A 133 -20.53 -0.18 -10.62
C ASP A 133 -19.57 -1.39 -10.47
N ALA A 134 -19.03 -1.87 -11.58
CA ALA A 134 -18.18 -3.05 -11.58
C ALA A 134 -16.91 -2.87 -10.73
N TRP A 135 -16.35 -1.64 -10.71
CA TRP A 135 -15.18 -1.31 -9.95
C TRP A 135 -15.50 -1.25 -8.45
N THR A 136 -16.59 -0.57 -8.08
CA THR A 136 -17.08 -0.50 -6.68
C THR A 136 -17.29 -1.89 -6.10
N ARG A 137 -17.92 -2.80 -6.87
CA ARG A 137 -18.11 -4.19 -6.43
C ARG A 137 -16.82 -4.96 -6.24
N ALA A 138 -15.78 -4.67 -7.03
CA ALA A 138 -14.45 -5.25 -6.83
C ALA A 138 -13.80 -4.71 -5.55
N ALA A 139 -13.91 -3.40 -5.31
CA ALA A 139 -13.39 -2.74 -4.12
C ALA A 139 -14.10 -3.21 -2.83
N VAL A 140 -15.42 -3.42 -2.85
CA VAL A 140 -16.17 -3.99 -1.73
C VAL A 140 -15.63 -5.36 -1.34
N GLU A 141 -15.41 -6.25 -2.32
CA GLU A 141 -14.82 -7.57 -2.03
C GLU A 141 -13.39 -7.49 -1.52
N LEU A 142 -12.58 -6.56 -2.07
CA LEU A 142 -11.25 -6.29 -1.54
C LEU A 142 -11.29 -5.91 -0.07
N CYS A 143 -12.13 -4.94 0.29
CA CYS A 143 -12.27 -4.48 1.67
C CYS A 143 -12.80 -5.57 2.61
N ARG A 144 -13.72 -6.44 2.16
CA ARG A 144 -14.19 -7.58 2.96
C ARG A 144 -13.09 -8.56 3.30
N GLY A 145 -12.20 -8.80 2.37
CA GLY A 145 -11.06 -9.70 2.55
C GLY A 145 -9.84 -9.04 3.19
N TYR A 146 -9.82 -7.71 3.30
CA TYR A 146 -8.63 -7.02 3.79
C TYR A 146 -8.45 -7.25 5.30
N PRO A 147 -7.24 -7.67 5.75
CA PRO A 147 -7.01 -7.99 7.16
C PRO A 147 -7.37 -6.84 8.10
N GLY A 148 -8.13 -7.14 9.13
CA GLY A 148 -8.48 -6.18 10.18
C GLY A 148 -9.66 -5.24 9.87
N LEU A 149 -10.22 -5.24 8.67
CA LEU A 149 -11.38 -4.39 8.35
C LEU A 149 -12.72 -5.01 8.75
N THR A 150 -12.87 -6.30 8.61
CA THR A 150 -14.10 -7.02 8.90
C THR A 150 -13.86 -8.17 9.88
N SER A 151 -14.94 -8.81 10.33
CA SER A 151 -14.87 -10.03 11.15
C SER A 151 -14.81 -11.32 10.31
N ALA A 152 -14.40 -11.25 9.05
CA ALA A 152 -14.29 -12.40 8.17
C ALA A 152 -13.29 -13.44 8.72
N THR A 153 -13.63 -14.72 8.59
CA THR A 153 -12.65 -15.78 8.87
C THR A 153 -11.54 -15.75 7.81
N PRO A 154 -10.33 -16.29 8.10
CA PRO A 154 -9.26 -16.34 7.08
C PRO A 154 -9.69 -16.99 5.76
N GLY A 155 -10.56 -18.01 5.81
CA GLY A 155 -11.12 -18.67 4.64
C GLY A 155 -12.04 -17.76 3.82
N ASP A 156 -12.95 -17.05 4.49
CA ASP A 156 -13.88 -16.12 3.86
C ASP A 156 -13.12 -14.91 3.29
N ALA A 157 -12.16 -14.38 4.04
CA ALA A 157 -11.29 -13.28 3.60
C ALA A 157 -10.50 -13.66 2.34
N ALA A 158 -9.86 -14.83 2.32
CA ALA A 158 -9.15 -15.32 1.14
C ALA A 158 -10.08 -15.51 -0.07
N GLN A 159 -11.33 -15.94 0.16
CA GLN A 159 -12.31 -16.08 -0.91
C GLN A 159 -12.75 -14.71 -1.46
N ALA A 160 -12.99 -13.73 -0.59
CA ALA A 160 -13.34 -12.37 -0.98
C ALA A 160 -12.21 -11.73 -1.80
N LEU A 161 -10.95 -11.85 -1.36
CA LEU A 161 -9.78 -11.34 -2.09
C LEU A 161 -9.59 -12.00 -3.46
N ARG A 162 -9.80 -13.33 -3.57
CA ARG A 162 -9.77 -13.99 -4.89
C ARG A 162 -10.89 -13.49 -5.81
N THR A 163 -12.06 -13.21 -5.26
CA THR A 163 -13.18 -12.62 -6.00
C THR A 163 -12.84 -11.21 -6.46
N ALA A 164 -12.28 -10.37 -5.58
CA ALA A 164 -11.80 -9.03 -5.92
C ALA A 164 -10.75 -9.08 -7.04
N LEU A 165 -9.73 -9.92 -6.88
CA LEU A 165 -8.68 -10.12 -7.88
C LEU A 165 -9.25 -10.51 -9.25
N GLY A 166 -10.20 -11.45 -9.28
CA GLY A 166 -10.86 -11.85 -10.51
C GLY A 166 -11.64 -10.70 -11.17
N ARG A 167 -12.30 -9.86 -10.38
CA ARG A 167 -13.02 -8.68 -10.87
C ARG A 167 -12.09 -7.59 -11.38
N PHE A 168 -10.99 -7.28 -10.65
CA PHE A 168 -9.98 -6.32 -11.10
C PHE A 168 -9.26 -6.80 -12.37
N ARG A 169 -9.01 -8.10 -12.54
CA ARG A 169 -8.49 -8.66 -13.80
C ARG A 169 -9.42 -8.38 -14.99
N MET A 170 -10.76 -8.52 -14.80
CA MET A 170 -11.73 -8.20 -15.87
C MET A 170 -11.79 -6.72 -16.21
N LEU A 171 -11.40 -5.84 -15.27
CA LEU A 171 -11.37 -4.39 -15.42
C LEU A 171 -10.02 -3.87 -15.93
N ASP A 172 -9.00 -4.74 -16.02
CA ASP A 172 -7.60 -4.39 -16.27
C ASP A 172 -7.05 -3.34 -15.27
N ASP A 173 -7.56 -3.39 -14.04
CA ASP A 173 -7.11 -2.50 -12.96
C ASP A 173 -5.94 -3.14 -12.21
N ARG A 174 -4.72 -2.71 -12.56
CA ARG A 174 -3.49 -3.27 -12.02
C ARG A 174 -3.27 -2.95 -10.55
N TRP A 175 -3.66 -1.75 -10.10
CA TRP A 175 -3.55 -1.38 -8.69
C TRP A 175 -4.50 -2.18 -7.81
N GLY A 176 -5.74 -2.35 -8.24
CA GLY A 176 -6.69 -3.21 -7.55
C GLY A 176 -6.23 -4.68 -7.49
N MET A 177 -5.65 -5.19 -8.59
CA MET A 177 -5.03 -6.53 -8.60
C MET A 177 -3.87 -6.61 -7.61
N PHE A 178 -2.97 -5.63 -7.61
CA PHE A 178 -1.81 -5.57 -6.72
C PHE A 178 -2.24 -5.57 -5.25
N LEU A 179 -3.19 -4.72 -4.86
CA LEU A 179 -3.72 -4.69 -3.50
C LEU A 179 -4.39 -6.01 -3.08
N ALA A 180 -5.14 -6.63 -3.98
CA ALA A 180 -5.78 -7.92 -3.68
C ALA A 180 -4.73 -9.02 -3.44
N LEU A 181 -3.65 -9.04 -4.23
CA LEU A 181 -2.54 -10.00 -4.07
C LEU A 181 -1.75 -9.74 -2.80
N THR A 182 -1.43 -8.47 -2.50
CA THR A 182 -0.69 -8.13 -1.28
C THR A 182 -1.48 -8.46 -0.01
N ALA A 183 -2.79 -8.25 -0.01
CA ALA A 183 -3.65 -8.69 1.09
C ALA A 183 -3.78 -10.23 1.17
N LEU A 184 -3.90 -10.92 0.03
CA LEU A 184 -4.02 -12.37 -0.04
C LEU A 184 -2.75 -13.08 0.46
N ARG A 185 -1.57 -12.53 0.19
CA ARG A 185 -0.27 -13.00 0.68
C ARG A 185 -0.25 -13.25 2.18
N ASP A 186 -0.90 -12.37 2.96
CA ASP A 186 -0.87 -12.42 4.41
C ASP A 186 -1.83 -13.47 5.01
N ILE A 187 -2.70 -14.07 4.18
CA ILE A 187 -3.75 -14.99 4.62
C ILE A 187 -3.51 -16.43 4.16
N VAL A 188 -2.85 -16.63 3.02
CA VAL A 188 -2.65 -17.98 2.45
C VAL A 188 -1.45 -18.69 3.09
N ASP A 189 -1.54 -20.01 3.23
CA ASP A 189 -0.48 -20.83 3.84
C ASP A 189 0.83 -20.80 3.02
N ASP A 190 0.72 -20.77 1.70
CA ASP A 190 1.85 -20.72 0.78
C ASP A 190 1.70 -19.53 -0.20
N PRO A 191 2.31 -18.38 0.11
CA PRO A 191 2.12 -17.16 -0.67
C PRO A 191 3.11 -16.97 -1.82
N VAL A 192 4.02 -17.94 -2.13
CA VAL A 192 5.09 -17.72 -3.14
C VAL A 192 4.53 -17.37 -4.50
N ASP A 193 3.49 -18.06 -4.98
CA ASP A 193 2.89 -17.78 -6.28
C ASP A 193 2.17 -16.43 -6.27
N VAL A 194 1.51 -16.09 -5.15
CA VAL A 194 0.82 -14.81 -4.96
C VAL A 194 1.81 -13.65 -4.98
N ILE A 195 2.95 -13.79 -4.28
CA ILE A 195 4.02 -12.78 -4.27
C ILE A 195 4.64 -12.66 -5.67
N SER A 196 4.82 -13.77 -6.37
CA SER A 196 5.39 -13.75 -7.73
C SER A 196 4.51 -12.98 -8.71
N GLU A 197 3.19 -13.18 -8.67
CA GLU A 197 2.24 -12.40 -9.46
C GLU A 197 2.22 -10.92 -9.04
N ALA A 198 2.31 -10.62 -7.74
CA ALA A 198 2.39 -9.25 -7.25
C ALA A 198 3.65 -8.54 -7.74
N LEU A 199 4.81 -9.21 -7.77
CA LEU A 199 6.07 -8.67 -8.30
C LEU A 199 5.97 -8.35 -9.80
N GLU A 200 5.32 -9.21 -10.60
CA GLU A 200 5.09 -8.92 -12.03
C GLU A 200 4.22 -7.67 -12.25
N LEU A 201 3.28 -7.40 -11.35
CA LEU A 201 2.45 -6.20 -11.39
C LEU A 201 3.23 -4.98 -10.89
N ALA A 202 3.98 -5.12 -9.81
CA ALA A 202 4.79 -4.03 -9.25
C ALA A 202 5.80 -3.49 -10.27
N GLU A 203 6.45 -4.35 -11.06
CA GLU A 203 7.32 -3.95 -12.16
C GLU A 203 6.56 -3.09 -13.20
N LYS A 204 5.35 -3.50 -13.59
CA LYS A 204 4.50 -2.76 -14.54
C LYS A 204 3.99 -1.43 -13.98
N LEU A 205 3.81 -1.35 -12.66
CA LEU A 205 3.36 -0.18 -11.92
C LEU A 205 4.51 0.75 -11.52
N ARG A 206 5.77 0.31 -11.68
CA ARG A 206 6.97 0.98 -11.17
C ARG A 206 6.92 1.22 -9.66
N ALA A 207 6.35 0.27 -8.94
CA ALA A 207 6.23 0.27 -7.49
C ALA A 207 7.50 -0.35 -6.88
N ASP A 208 8.62 0.36 -6.96
CA ASP A 208 9.95 -0.16 -6.59
C ASP A 208 10.05 -0.42 -5.08
N ASP A 209 9.43 0.43 -4.26
CA ASP A 209 9.40 0.32 -2.80
C ASP A 209 8.72 -0.99 -2.38
N GLU A 210 7.54 -1.26 -2.91
CA GLU A 210 6.77 -2.47 -2.65
C GLU A 210 7.47 -3.71 -3.21
N SER A 211 8.11 -3.58 -4.37
CA SER A 211 8.88 -4.67 -4.99
C SER A 211 10.02 -5.13 -4.09
N GLY A 212 10.76 -4.21 -3.49
CA GLY A 212 11.84 -4.53 -2.57
C GLY A 212 11.38 -5.34 -1.38
N LEU A 213 10.26 -4.96 -0.77
CA LEU A 213 9.65 -5.71 0.35
C LEU A 213 9.16 -7.09 -0.07
N LEU A 214 8.51 -7.19 -1.23
CA LEU A 214 8.01 -8.47 -1.78
C LEU A 214 9.15 -9.45 -2.07
N PHE A 215 10.27 -8.98 -2.63
CA PHE A 215 11.47 -9.79 -2.81
C PHE A 215 12.03 -10.28 -1.48
N CYS A 216 12.15 -9.42 -0.47
CA CYS A 216 12.60 -9.83 0.87
C CYS A 216 11.70 -10.95 1.46
N GLN A 217 10.38 -10.82 1.31
CA GLN A 217 9.43 -11.79 1.82
C GLN A 217 9.51 -13.12 1.08
N ARG A 218 9.60 -13.11 -0.26
CA ARG A 218 9.72 -14.34 -1.06
C ARG A 218 11.06 -15.02 -0.82
N GLY A 219 12.13 -14.25 -0.71
CA GLY A 219 13.46 -14.76 -0.34
C GLY A 219 13.46 -15.46 1.01
N GLU A 220 12.77 -14.93 2.02
CA GLU A 220 12.64 -15.60 3.31
C GLU A 220 11.83 -16.91 3.22
N LEU A 221 10.80 -16.98 2.38
CA LEU A 221 10.06 -18.21 2.13
C LEU A 221 10.93 -19.26 1.45
N TYR A 222 11.69 -18.90 0.42
CA TYR A 222 12.65 -19.80 -0.22
C TYR A 222 13.71 -20.28 0.76
N ARG A 223 14.28 -19.39 1.58
CA ARG A 223 15.24 -19.76 2.61
C ARG A 223 14.69 -20.80 3.59
N ARG A 224 13.44 -20.61 4.06
CA ARG A 224 12.77 -21.59 4.95
C ARG A 224 12.52 -22.94 4.30
N ARG A 225 12.35 -22.97 2.99
CA ARG A 225 12.23 -24.21 2.19
C ARG A 225 13.57 -24.87 1.89
N GLY A 226 14.69 -24.19 2.20
CA GLY A 226 16.04 -24.66 1.90
C GLY A 226 16.51 -24.35 0.47
N ASP A 227 15.73 -23.61 -0.31
CA ASP A 227 16.14 -23.11 -1.63
C ASP A 227 16.96 -21.83 -1.44
N LEU A 228 18.24 -22.04 -1.10
CA LEU A 228 19.14 -20.95 -0.75
C LEU A 228 19.57 -20.12 -1.97
N ASP A 229 19.59 -20.72 -3.15
CA ASP A 229 19.94 -20.02 -4.39
C ASP A 229 18.84 -19.01 -4.75
N ALA A 230 17.59 -19.45 -4.82
CA ALA A 230 16.45 -18.57 -5.07
C ALA A 230 16.29 -17.49 -3.97
N ALA A 231 16.55 -17.85 -2.72
CA ALA A 231 16.54 -16.87 -1.62
C ALA A 231 17.61 -15.79 -1.79
N GLY A 232 18.83 -16.19 -2.16
CA GLY A 232 19.94 -15.27 -2.40
C GLY A 232 19.68 -14.32 -3.57
N GLU A 233 19.07 -14.83 -4.66
CA GLU A 233 18.65 -14.01 -5.81
C GLU A 233 17.62 -12.96 -5.40
N ASP A 234 16.58 -13.35 -4.68
CA ASP A 234 15.51 -12.42 -4.25
C ASP A 234 16.06 -11.34 -3.30
N PHE A 235 16.85 -11.68 -2.29
CA PHE A 235 17.47 -10.68 -1.43
C PHE A 235 18.45 -9.75 -2.17
N SER A 236 19.12 -10.26 -3.21
CA SER A 236 20.01 -9.43 -4.04
C SER A 236 19.23 -8.44 -4.90
N TRP A 237 18.08 -8.85 -5.44
CA TRP A 237 17.17 -7.94 -6.15
C TRP A 237 16.58 -6.88 -5.21
N ALA A 238 16.13 -7.29 -4.01
CA ALA A 238 15.66 -6.35 -2.99
C ALA A 238 16.72 -5.30 -2.64
N LEU A 239 17.98 -5.74 -2.45
CA LEU A 239 19.08 -4.83 -2.15
C LEU A 239 19.36 -3.85 -3.29
N ALA A 240 19.38 -4.32 -4.54
CA ALA A 240 19.64 -3.47 -5.69
C ALA A 240 18.55 -2.40 -5.87
N LEU A 241 17.28 -2.74 -5.68
CA LEU A 241 16.17 -1.79 -5.70
C LEU A 241 16.27 -0.79 -4.55
N ALA A 242 16.54 -1.27 -3.34
CA ALA A 242 16.64 -0.42 -2.16
C ALA A 242 17.81 0.58 -2.24
N GLU A 243 18.95 0.18 -2.82
CA GLU A 243 20.08 1.08 -3.05
C GLU A 243 19.78 2.12 -4.15
N HIS A 244 18.97 1.76 -5.16
CA HIS A 244 18.58 2.69 -6.22
C HIS A 244 17.56 3.74 -5.73
N ALA A 245 16.61 3.34 -4.90
CA ALA A 245 15.52 4.19 -4.41
C ALA A 245 15.81 4.81 -3.01
N ASP A 246 17.00 4.58 -2.44
CA ASP A 246 17.42 5.04 -1.10
C ASP A 246 16.50 4.55 0.05
N LEU A 247 16.05 3.29 -0.05
CA LEU A 247 15.15 2.65 0.91
C LEU A 247 15.95 1.95 2.03
N ALA A 248 16.26 2.68 3.09
CA ALA A 248 17.16 2.21 4.15
C ALA A 248 16.67 0.94 4.86
N GLU A 249 15.39 0.83 5.18
CA GLU A 249 14.79 -0.33 5.86
C GLU A 249 14.83 -1.58 4.97
N THR A 250 14.44 -1.45 3.70
CA THR A 250 14.48 -2.55 2.73
C THR A 250 15.90 -3.04 2.50
N ALA A 251 16.88 -2.13 2.39
CA ALA A 251 18.29 -2.48 2.27
C ALA A 251 18.79 -3.24 3.50
N ALA A 252 18.38 -2.83 4.71
CA ALA A 252 18.73 -3.52 5.94
C ALA A 252 18.13 -4.94 6.00
N ALA A 253 16.85 -5.10 5.64
CA ALA A 253 16.18 -6.39 5.58
C ALA A 253 16.84 -7.34 4.57
N ALA A 254 17.19 -6.82 3.38
CA ALA A 254 17.90 -7.58 2.35
C ALA A 254 19.29 -8.03 2.82
N HIS A 255 20.06 -7.16 3.49
CA HIS A 255 21.35 -7.54 4.07
C HIS A 255 21.21 -8.62 5.16
N ILE A 256 20.21 -8.54 6.02
CA ILE A 256 19.94 -9.58 7.02
C ILE A 256 19.57 -10.91 6.33
N GLY A 257 18.74 -10.86 5.28
CA GLY A 257 18.39 -12.02 4.48
C GLY A 257 19.61 -12.69 3.84
N LEU A 258 20.49 -11.91 3.20
CA LEU A 258 21.75 -12.39 2.60
C LEU A 258 22.68 -12.98 3.67
N ALA A 259 22.77 -12.37 4.83
CA ALA A 259 23.55 -12.91 5.95
C ALA A 259 23.03 -14.30 6.41
N ARG A 260 21.73 -14.46 6.48
CA ARG A 260 21.07 -15.73 6.81
C ARG A 260 21.34 -16.81 5.77
N VAL A 261 21.25 -16.46 4.47
CA VAL A 261 21.60 -17.37 3.36
C VAL A 261 23.07 -17.77 3.47
N ALA A 262 24.00 -16.83 3.59
CA ALA A 262 25.43 -17.10 3.70
C ALA A 262 25.74 -17.99 4.91
N ARG A 263 25.12 -17.75 6.07
CA ARG A 263 25.26 -18.61 7.25
C ARG A 263 24.78 -20.03 6.99
N CYS A 264 23.63 -20.20 6.32
CA CYS A 264 23.11 -21.53 5.94
C CYS A 264 24.06 -22.26 4.97
N CYS A 265 24.77 -21.55 4.11
CA CYS A 265 25.81 -22.09 3.23
C CYS A 265 27.17 -22.33 3.94
N GLY A 266 27.33 -21.93 5.21
CA GLY A 266 28.59 -22.03 5.94
C GLY A 266 29.59 -20.91 5.64
N ASP A 267 29.21 -19.90 4.87
CA ASP A 267 30.04 -18.72 4.57
C ASP A 267 29.86 -17.65 5.66
N LEU A 268 30.54 -17.89 6.78
CA LEU A 268 30.43 -17.04 7.96
C LEU A 268 31.07 -15.65 7.75
N LEU A 269 32.03 -15.55 6.82
CA LEU A 269 32.68 -14.27 6.50
C LEU A 269 31.69 -13.33 5.81
N THR A 270 31.11 -13.79 4.71
CA THR A 270 30.09 -13.02 3.97
C THR A 270 28.88 -12.68 4.85
N ALA A 271 28.45 -13.62 5.71
CA ALA A 271 27.37 -13.34 6.67
C ALA A 271 27.70 -12.16 7.60
N ARG A 272 28.92 -12.11 8.15
CA ARG A 272 29.37 -11.00 9.00
C ARG A 272 29.47 -9.68 8.25
N GLU A 273 29.94 -9.69 7.00
CA GLU A 273 30.03 -8.49 6.18
C GLU A 273 28.66 -7.84 5.97
N HIS A 274 27.64 -8.65 5.65
CA HIS A 274 26.29 -8.14 5.51
C HIS A 274 25.73 -7.58 6.82
N LEU A 275 25.90 -8.27 7.95
CA LEU A 275 25.42 -7.77 9.25
C LEU A 275 26.16 -6.50 9.67
N ALA A 276 27.46 -6.39 9.39
CA ALA A 276 28.24 -5.19 9.71
C ALA A 276 27.72 -3.95 8.96
N ARG A 277 27.22 -4.11 7.72
CA ARG A 277 26.62 -3.00 6.97
C ARG A 277 25.36 -2.46 7.64
N VAL A 278 24.51 -3.33 8.15
CA VAL A 278 23.31 -2.92 8.92
C VAL A 278 23.70 -2.22 10.20
N LEU A 279 24.64 -2.80 10.97
CA LEU A 279 25.06 -2.30 12.27
C LEU A 279 25.88 -1.00 12.21
N SER A 280 26.48 -0.69 11.05
CA SER A 280 27.24 0.55 10.84
C SER A 280 26.37 1.78 10.60
N LYS A 281 25.08 1.61 10.30
CA LYS A 281 24.12 2.71 10.10
C LYS A 281 23.49 3.07 11.45
N ASP A 282 23.69 4.30 11.89
CA ASP A 282 23.11 4.83 13.14
C ASP A 282 21.92 5.71 12.79
N SER A 283 20.73 5.07 12.69
CA SER A 283 19.46 5.73 12.43
C SER A 283 18.38 5.11 13.31
N ASP A 284 17.53 5.94 13.90
CA ASP A 284 16.39 5.49 14.72
C ASP A 284 15.42 4.61 13.89
N GLU A 285 15.27 4.90 12.58
CA GLU A 285 14.45 4.12 11.63
C GLU A 285 14.93 2.67 11.50
N LEU A 286 16.19 2.38 11.80
CA LEU A 286 16.78 1.04 11.66
C LEU A 286 16.94 0.31 13.01
N GLU A 287 16.34 0.77 14.10
CA GLU A 287 16.51 0.18 15.42
C GLU A 287 16.11 -1.30 15.43
N ASP A 288 14.96 -1.65 14.89
CA ASP A 288 14.48 -3.04 14.78
C ASP A 288 15.41 -3.91 13.92
N ALA A 289 15.83 -3.40 12.77
CA ALA A 289 16.76 -4.11 11.88
C ALA A 289 18.14 -4.33 12.54
N ARG A 290 18.62 -3.35 13.31
CA ARG A 290 19.87 -3.48 14.08
C ARG A 290 19.75 -4.52 15.19
N TYR A 291 18.61 -4.56 15.87
CA TYR A 291 18.36 -5.60 16.88
C TYR A 291 18.36 -7.00 16.24
N GLU A 292 17.70 -7.16 15.10
CA GLU A 292 17.67 -8.40 14.34
C GLU A 292 19.07 -8.81 13.85
N ALA A 293 19.84 -7.86 13.33
CA ALA A 293 21.23 -8.10 12.90
C ALA A 293 22.14 -8.52 14.07
N LEU A 294 21.99 -7.93 15.25
CA LEU A 294 22.71 -8.35 16.46
C LEU A 294 22.33 -9.77 16.89
N HIS A 295 21.06 -10.12 16.79
CA HIS A 295 20.59 -11.48 17.06
C HIS A 295 21.25 -12.49 16.12
N GLU A 296 21.25 -12.24 14.81
CA GLU A 296 21.91 -13.11 13.81
C GLU A 296 23.43 -13.19 14.04
N LEU A 297 24.07 -12.10 14.42
CA LEU A 297 25.50 -12.09 14.74
C LEU A 297 25.81 -13.01 15.94
N ASN A 298 24.96 -13.01 16.96
CA ASN A 298 25.10 -13.91 18.11
C ASN A 298 24.93 -15.39 17.71
N LEU A 299 24.03 -15.70 16.77
CA LEU A 299 23.90 -17.05 16.23
C LEU A 299 25.15 -17.50 15.47
N LEU A 300 25.79 -16.61 14.71
CA LEU A 300 27.07 -16.87 14.03
C LEU A 300 28.18 -17.22 15.03
N ILE A 301 28.36 -16.39 16.06
CA ILE A 301 29.39 -16.60 17.10
C ILE A 301 29.16 -17.94 17.82
N SER A 302 27.90 -18.29 18.11
CA SER A 302 27.56 -19.53 18.78
C SER A 302 27.83 -20.76 17.90
N SER A 303 27.63 -20.65 16.59
CA SER A 303 27.92 -21.73 15.64
C SER A 303 29.43 -21.99 15.49
N GLU A 304 30.25 -20.95 15.49
CA GLU A 304 31.72 -21.07 15.45
C GLU A 304 32.31 -21.68 16.72
N ALA A 305 31.72 -21.38 17.89
CA ALA A 305 32.17 -21.95 19.16
C ALA A 305 31.86 -23.45 19.30
N SER A 306 30.98 -23.97 18.44
CA SER A 306 30.51 -25.36 18.45
C SER A 306 31.15 -26.23 17.36
N ALA A 307 31.89 -25.64 16.41
CA ALA A 307 32.59 -26.30 15.32
C ALA A 307 34.07 -26.51 15.66
#